data_cf9ff59290439e169a8de99076f72db4
#
_entry.id   cf9ff59290439e169a8de99076f72db4
#
_cell.length_a   1.000
_cell.length_b   1.000
_cell.length_c   1.000
_cell.angle_alpha   90.00
_cell.angle_beta   90.00
_cell.angle_gamma   90.00
#
_symmetry.space_group_name_H-M   'P 1'
#
loop_
_entity.id
_entity.type
_entity.pdbx_description
1 polymer ?
#
loop_
_entity_poly.entity_id
_entity_poly.type
_entity_poly.pdbx_seq_one_letter_code
_entity_poly.pdbx_strand_id
1 'polypeptide(L)'
;IIPSLFLKKSLSDKYEINIDKSKLSSLTECSRLLDEILNRKPNKSMAYVGASAFSHKGGLHVSAVKKDPKTYEHVDPKLIGNHRNIIVSNQAGRSNILSRLEEYGIKIDSKDPKVQKILDEVKDREFSGYSYDGADASFELLANRLLGKVPEYLKVKSYNVSVNKSDRIITKANVIF
;
A
#
# COMPACT_ATOMS: atom_id res chain seq x y z
N ILE A 1 -0.30 23.82 -9.00
CA ILE A 1 -1.15 24.97 -9.40
C ILE A 1 -2.32 24.50 -10.27
N ILE A 2 -2.08 23.84 -11.41
CA ILE A 2 -3.11 23.42 -12.38
C ILE A 2 -4.27 22.63 -11.73
N PRO A 3 -4.05 21.57 -10.92
CA PRO A 3 -5.15 20.86 -10.29
C PRO A 3 -5.97 21.75 -9.35
N SER A 4 -5.32 22.66 -8.64
CA SER A 4 -6.03 23.58 -7.74
C SER A 4 -6.93 24.54 -8.49
N LEU A 5 -6.51 25.03 -9.65
CA LEU A 5 -7.31 25.92 -10.50
C LEU A 5 -8.55 25.21 -11.07
N PHE A 6 -8.43 23.93 -11.44
CA PHE A 6 -9.55 23.17 -11.99
C PHE A 6 -10.50 22.58 -10.94
N LEU A 7 -9.97 22.17 -9.77
CA LEU A 7 -10.70 21.32 -8.84
C LEU A 7 -11.18 22.05 -7.59
N LYS A 8 -10.61 23.22 -7.26
CA LYS A 8 -11.11 24.07 -6.17
C LYS A 8 -12.15 25.03 -6.70
N LYS A 9 -13.42 24.86 -6.31
CA LYS A 9 -14.53 25.69 -6.74
C LYS A 9 -14.26 27.21 -6.60
N SER A 10 -13.64 27.61 -5.48
CA SER A 10 -13.28 29.02 -5.23
C SER A 10 -12.27 29.61 -6.24
N LEU A 11 -11.57 28.75 -6.98
CA LEU A 11 -10.61 29.15 -8.01
C LEU A 11 -11.17 28.91 -9.41
N SER A 12 -11.80 27.76 -9.66
CA SER A 12 -12.40 27.46 -10.97
C SER A 12 -13.51 28.43 -11.40
N ASP A 13 -14.20 28.99 -10.42
CA ASP A 13 -15.26 30.00 -10.68
C ASP A 13 -14.68 31.39 -11.00
N LYS A 14 -13.39 31.63 -10.73
CA LYS A 14 -12.76 32.95 -10.88
C LYS A 14 -11.73 33.02 -12.01
N TYR A 15 -11.12 31.87 -12.35
CA TYR A 15 -10.01 31.80 -13.29
C TYR A 15 -10.30 30.80 -14.38
N GLU A 16 -10.10 31.21 -15.61
CA GLU A 16 -10.09 30.36 -16.77
C GLU A 16 -8.66 30.07 -17.19
N ILE A 17 -8.36 28.82 -17.55
CA ILE A 17 -7.05 28.39 -18.03
C ILE A 17 -7.22 27.71 -19.38
N ASN A 18 -6.38 28.11 -20.32
CA ASN A 18 -6.37 27.55 -21.67
C ASN A 18 -5.69 26.17 -21.72
N ILE A 19 -6.19 25.26 -20.88
CA ILE A 19 -5.79 23.84 -20.85
C ILE A 19 -7.07 23.03 -20.80
N ASP A 20 -7.16 22.02 -21.66
CA ASP A 20 -8.30 21.10 -21.66
C ASP A 20 -8.35 20.31 -20.33
N LYS A 21 -9.44 20.48 -19.60
CA LYS A 21 -9.69 19.81 -18.32
C LYS A 21 -9.62 18.28 -18.43
N SER A 22 -9.94 17.70 -19.59
CA SER A 22 -9.87 16.25 -19.82
C SER A 22 -8.44 15.73 -19.72
N LYS A 23 -7.43 16.57 -19.96
CA LYS A 23 -6.00 16.22 -19.86
C LYS A 23 -5.50 16.14 -18.41
N LEU A 24 -6.31 16.56 -17.45
CA LEU A 24 -5.92 16.52 -16.04
C LEU A 24 -5.61 15.10 -15.55
N SER A 25 -6.28 14.09 -16.10
CA SER A 25 -6.03 12.67 -15.80
C SER A 25 -4.64 12.17 -16.20
N SER A 26 -3.91 12.88 -17.08
CA SER A 26 -2.52 12.55 -17.45
C SER A 26 -1.49 13.18 -16.51
N LEU A 27 -1.90 13.96 -15.52
CA LEU A 27 -0.97 14.74 -14.69
C LEU A 27 0.03 13.87 -13.93
N THR A 28 -0.42 12.75 -13.36
CA THR A 28 0.45 11.83 -12.60
C THR A 28 1.46 11.17 -13.51
N GLU A 29 1.05 10.75 -14.71
CA GLU A 29 1.93 10.16 -15.72
C GLU A 29 2.97 11.17 -16.21
N CYS A 30 2.56 12.40 -16.54
CA CYS A 30 3.48 13.48 -16.92
C CYS A 30 4.51 13.77 -15.83
N SER A 31 4.10 13.76 -14.55
CA SER A 31 5.04 13.95 -13.43
C SER A 31 6.07 12.84 -13.35
N ARG A 32 5.66 11.58 -13.53
CA ARG A 32 6.55 10.42 -13.53
C ARG A 32 7.52 10.44 -14.70
N LEU A 33 7.02 10.74 -15.90
CA LEU A 33 7.84 10.87 -17.10
C LEU A 33 8.90 11.97 -16.94
N LEU A 34 8.54 13.10 -16.35
CA LEU A 34 9.50 14.18 -16.08
C LEU A 34 10.58 13.72 -15.09
N ASP A 35 10.22 13.00 -14.03
CA ASP A 35 11.19 12.47 -13.07
C ASP A 35 12.14 11.46 -13.75
N GLU A 36 11.64 10.64 -14.66
CA GLU A 36 12.42 9.68 -15.45
C GLU A 36 13.40 10.39 -16.38
N ILE A 37 12.92 11.38 -17.16
CA ILE A 37 13.78 12.19 -18.06
C ILE A 37 14.90 12.90 -17.28
N LEU A 38 14.58 13.40 -16.09
CA LEU A 38 15.54 14.07 -15.20
C LEU A 38 16.39 13.10 -14.38
N ASN A 39 16.22 11.79 -14.57
CA ASN A 39 16.90 10.72 -13.81
C ASN A 39 16.89 10.96 -12.30
N ARG A 40 15.74 11.32 -11.77
CA ARG A 40 15.54 11.55 -10.34
C ARG A 40 14.44 10.65 -9.77
N LYS A 41 14.59 10.30 -8.49
CA LYS A 41 13.58 9.52 -7.78
C LYS A 41 12.30 10.34 -7.59
N PRO A 42 11.10 9.82 -7.97
CA PRO A 42 9.84 10.48 -7.73
C PRO A 42 9.60 10.75 -6.24
N ASN A 43 9.09 11.94 -5.93
CA ASN A 43 8.69 12.29 -4.56
C ASN A 43 7.34 11.64 -4.25
N LYS A 44 7.36 10.61 -3.40
CA LYS A 44 6.15 9.86 -2.99
C LYS A 44 5.09 10.74 -2.32
N SER A 45 5.50 11.80 -1.62
CA SER A 45 4.61 12.70 -0.89
C SER A 45 4.23 13.97 -1.67
N MET A 46 4.58 14.04 -2.96
CA MET A 46 4.26 15.20 -3.78
C MET A 46 2.74 15.37 -3.89
N ALA A 47 2.26 16.59 -3.67
CA ALA A 47 0.83 16.88 -3.72
C ALA A 47 0.22 16.45 -5.06
N TYR A 48 -0.94 15.81 -5.02
CA TYR A 48 -1.71 15.24 -6.12
C TYR A 48 -1.06 14.03 -6.82
N VAL A 49 0.20 14.08 -7.21
CA VAL A 49 0.85 13.09 -8.11
C VAL A 49 1.71 12.06 -7.38
N GLY A 50 2.06 12.32 -6.13
CA GLY A 50 2.87 11.39 -5.33
C GLY A 50 2.13 10.07 -5.07
N ALA A 51 2.85 8.95 -5.04
CA ALA A 51 2.27 7.64 -4.81
C ALA A 51 1.57 7.52 -3.44
N SER A 52 1.98 8.32 -2.46
CA SER A 52 1.37 8.35 -1.11
C SER A 52 0.39 9.51 -0.91
N ALA A 53 0.11 10.32 -1.95
CA ALA A 53 -0.76 11.51 -1.82
C ALA A 53 -2.20 11.16 -1.42
N PHE A 54 -2.68 9.96 -1.77
CA PHE A 54 -4.01 9.44 -1.44
C PHE A 54 -3.90 8.10 -0.68
N SER A 55 -2.94 8.01 0.22
CA SER A 55 -2.73 6.82 1.04
C SER A 55 -3.42 6.96 2.39
N HIS A 56 -4.17 5.92 2.78
CA HIS A 56 -4.88 5.84 4.05
C HIS A 56 -4.33 4.69 4.89
N LYS A 57 -3.79 5.00 6.07
CA LYS A 57 -3.13 4.03 6.96
C LYS A 57 -4.03 3.63 8.14
N GLY A 58 -4.68 4.57 8.77
CA GLY A 58 -5.49 4.33 9.96
C GLY A 58 -6.82 3.64 9.68
N GLY A 59 -7.21 2.65 10.52
CA GLY A 59 -8.42 1.86 10.33
C GLY A 59 -9.72 2.68 10.28
N LEU A 60 -9.81 3.74 11.09
CA LEU A 60 -10.97 4.65 11.08
C LEU A 60 -11.05 5.46 9.78
N HIS A 61 -9.90 5.95 9.28
CA HIS A 61 -9.82 6.66 8.01
C HIS A 61 -10.27 5.78 6.85
N VAL A 62 -9.77 4.56 6.77
CA VAL A 62 -10.15 3.58 5.73
C VAL A 62 -11.64 3.26 5.79
N SER A 63 -12.18 3.06 7.01
CA SER A 63 -13.61 2.81 7.18
C SER A 63 -14.47 3.99 6.71
N ALA A 64 -14.06 5.23 7.00
CA ALA A 64 -14.78 6.44 6.58
C ALA A 64 -14.69 6.64 5.05
N VAL A 65 -13.50 6.51 4.47
CA VAL A 65 -13.27 6.64 3.01
C VAL A 65 -14.05 5.59 2.22
N LYS A 66 -14.20 4.37 2.75
CA LYS A 66 -15.04 3.32 2.12
C LYS A 66 -16.51 3.71 2.07
N LYS A 67 -17.01 4.41 3.08
CA LYS A 67 -18.40 4.88 3.13
C LYS A 67 -18.62 6.11 2.24
N ASP A 68 -17.76 7.10 2.39
CA ASP A 68 -17.74 8.31 1.57
C ASP A 68 -16.31 8.83 1.46
N PRO A 69 -15.68 8.75 0.26
CA PRO A 69 -14.34 9.27 0.03
C PRO A 69 -14.14 10.73 0.43
N LYS A 70 -15.19 11.56 0.30
CA LYS A 70 -15.13 13.01 0.63
C LYS A 70 -14.83 13.29 2.10
N THR A 71 -14.93 12.29 2.98
CA THR A 71 -14.61 12.47 4.41
C THR A 71 -13.13 12.79 4.64
N TYR A 72 -12.22 12.29 3.78
CA TYR A 72 -10.77 12.49 3.88
C TYR A 72 -10.11 12.93 2.58
N GLU A 73 -10.80 12.80 1.46
CA GLU A 73 -10.26 13.17 0.14
C GLU A 73 -10.98 14.41 -0.38
N HIS A 74 -10.23 15.47 -0.59
CA HIS A 74 -10.74 16.72 -1.16
C HIS A 74 -10.89 16.67 -2.69
N VAL A 75 -10.32 15.65 -3.31
CA VAL A 75 -10.32 15.40 -4.76
C VAL A 75 -10.34 13.89 -5.00
N ASP A 76 -11.09 13.43 -5.99
CA ASP A 76 -10.99 12.06 -6.47
C ASP A 76 -9.63 11.86 -7.17
N PRO A 77 -8.77 10.94 -6.71
CA PRO A 77 -7.47 10.70 -7.31
C PRO A 77 -7.53 10.34 -8.80
N LYS A 78 -8.60 9.72 -9.27
CA LYS A 78 -8.79 9.36 -10.68
C LYS A 78 -8.81 10.58 -11.60
N LEU A 79 -9.29 11.74 -11.11
CA LEU A 79 -9.33 12.98 -11.90
C LEU A 79 -7.94 13.47 -12.33
N ILE A 80 -6.91 13.06 -11.63
CA ILE A 80 -5.51 13.45 -11.89
C ILE A 80 -4.62 12.27 -12.26
N GLY A 81 -5.23 11.11 -12.60
CA GLY A 81 -4.52 9.90 -12.97
C GLY A 81 -3.78 9.21 -11.82
N ASN A 82 -4.16 9.50 -10.58
CA ASN A 82 -3.63 8.82 -9.40
C ASN A 82 -4.66 7.79 -8.88
N HIS A 83 -4.31 7.08 -7.83
CA HIS A 83 -5.17 6.08 -7.20
C HIS A 83 -5.12 6.18 -5.68
N ARG A 84 -6.18 5.69 -5.05
CA ARG A 84 -6.23 5.52 -3.59
C ARG A 84 -5.40 4.30 -3.22
N ASN A 85 -4.60 4.44 -2.16
CA ASN A 85 -3.82 3.34 -1.62
C ASN A 85 -4.20 3.09 -0.15
N ILE A 86 -4.54 1.86 0.19
CA ILE A 86 -4.84 1.45 1.56
C ILE A 86 -3.65 0.70 2.10
N ILE A 87 -2.98 1.30 3.06
CA ILE A 87 -1.78 0.74 3.67
C ILE A 87 -2.18 -0.24 4.78
N VAL A 88 -1.55 -1.41 4.78
CA VAL A 88 -1.60 -2.38 5.87
C VAL A 88 -0.37 -2.16 6.75
N SER A 89 -0.58 -1.95 8.05
CA SER A 89 0.48 -1.68 9.02
C SER A 89 0.00 -1.94 10.46
N ASN A 90 0.86 -1.68 11.43
CA ASN A 90 0.53 -1.72 12.86
C ASN A 90 -0.68 -0.83 13.24
N GLN A 91 -0.95 0.23 12.49
CA GLN A 91 -2.10 1.12 12.67
C GLN A 91 -3.34 0.66 11.89
N ALA A 92 -3.22 -0.44 11.13
CA ALA A 92 -4.34 -0.99 10.39
C ALA A 92 -5.46 -1.46 11.31
N GLY A 93 -6.69 -1.34 10.82
CA GLY A 93 -7.87 -1.98 11.39
C GLY A 93 -8.38 -3.09 10.48
N ARG A 94 -9.47 -3.75 10.90
CA ARG A 94 -10.12 -4.80 10.07
C ARG A 94 -10.48 -4.31 8.67
N SER A 95 -10.89 -3.03 8.55
CA SER A 95 -11.24 -2.42 7.25
C SER A 95 -10.08 -2.38 6.27
N ASN A 96 -8.84 -2.17 6.75
CA ASN A 96 -7.65 -2.20 5.91
C ASN A 96 -7.40 -3.62 5.37
N ILE A 97 -7.46 -4.62 6.27
CA ILE A 97 -7.28 -6.03 5.90
C ILE A 97 -8.33 -6.45 4.86
N LEU A 98 -9.60 -6.16 5.11
CA LEU A 98 -10.69 -6.49 4.18
C LEU A 98 -10.52 -5.82 2.82
N SER A 99 -10.12 -4.53 2.80
CA SER A 99 -9.84 -3.84 1.54
C SER A 99 -8.74 -4.51 0.73
N ARG A 100 -7.65 -4.84 1.40
CA ARG A 100 -6.51 -5.46 0.71
C ARG A 100 -6.83 -6.88 0.24
N LEU A 101 -7.58 -7.67 1.03
CA LEU A 101 -8.05 -8.98 0.60
C LEU A 101 -8.97 -8.89 -0.63
N GLU A 102 -9.85 -7.88 -0.66
CA GLU A 102 -10.74 -7.62 -1.80
C GLU A 102 -9.96 -7.25 -3.07
N GLU A 103 -8.90 -6.43 -2.96
CA GLU A 103 -8.00 -6.09 -4.07
C GLU A 103 -7.32 -7.32 -4.68
N TYR A 104 -7.02 -8.34 -3.87
CA TYR A 104 -6.48 -9.64 -4.34
C TYR A 104 -7.55 -10.65 -4.75
N GLY A 105 -8.82 -10.24 -4.83
CA GLY A 105 -9.92 -11.12 -5.19
C GLY A 105 -10.29 -12.15 -4.10
N ILE A 106 -9.78 -11.97 -2.88
CA ILE A 106 -10.07 -12.84 -1.74
C ILE A 106 -11.34 -12.33 -1.04
N LYS A 107 -12.45 -12.98 -1.30
CA LYS A 107 -13.73 -12.69 -0.64
C LYS A 107 -13.79 -13.42 0.70
N ILE A 108 -14.03 -12.67 1.77
CA ILE A 108 -14.18 -13.18 3.13
C ILE A 108 -15.22 -12.34 3.87
N ASP A 109 -15.99 -12.96 4.75
CA ASP A 109 -16.96 -12.24 5.58
C ASP A 109 -16.21 -11.30 6.55
N SER A 110 -16.74 -10.10 6.72
CA SER A 110 -16.15 -9.10 7.63
C SER A 110 -16.12 -9.56 9.09
N LYS A 111 -16.98 -10.49 9.47
CA LYS A 111 -17.06 -11.07 10.82
C LYS A 111 -16.21 -12.32 10.99
N ASP A 112 -15.61 -12.85 9.92
CA ASP A 112 -14.78 -14.06 9.99
C ASP A 112 -13.61 -13.82 10.97
N PRO A 113 -13.40 -14.74 11.95
CA PRO A 113 -12.29 -14.63 12.90
C PRO A 113 -10.90 -14.66 12.24
N LYS A 114 -10.80 -15.21 11.03
CA LYS A 114 -9.53 -15.23 10.27
C LYS A 114 -9.07 -13.82 9.92
N VAL A 115 -9.99 -12.85 9.70
CA VAL A 115 -9.62 -11.45 9.47
C VAL A 115 -8.88 -10.87 10.67
N GLN A 116 -9.31 -11.22 11.89
CA GLN A 116 -8.63 -10.78 13.10
C GLN A 116 -7.26 -11.44 13.23
N LYS A 117 -7.13 -12.74 12.94
CA LYS A 117 -5.84 -13.43 12.95
C LYS A 117 -4.84 -12.82 11.98
N ILE A 118 -5.27 -12.45 10.77
CA ILE A 118 -4.40 -11.76 9.81
C ILE A 118 -3.96 -10.40 10.36
N LEU A 119 -4.87 -9.64 10.96
CA LEU A 119 -4.56 -8.35 11.54
C LEU A 119 -3.54 -8.45 12.68
N ASP A 120 -3.72 -9.41 13.58
CA ASP A 120 -2.83 -9.62 14.72
C ASP A 120 -1.43 -10.05 14.24
N GLU A 121 -1.35 -11.01 13.31
CA GLU A 121 -0.08 -11.45 12.72
C GLU A 121 0.66 -10.31 12.00
N VAL A 122 -0.06 -9.45 11.26
CA VAL A 122 0.54 -8.25 10.64
C VAL A 122 1.17 -7.35 11.70
N LYS A 123 0.46 -7.07 12.79
CA LYS A 123 0.94 -6.20 13.86
C LYS A 123 2.17 -6.78 14.56
N ASP A 124 2.14 -8.07 14.87
CA ASP A 124 3.24 -8.77 15.53
C ASP A 124 4.51 -8.79 14.64
N ARG A 125 4.34 -8.99 13.34
CA ARG A 125 5.46 -8.94 12.40
C ARG A 125 6.01 -7.53 12.24
N GLU A 126 5.16 -6.52 12.12
CA GLU A 126 5.62 -5.12 12.05
C GLU A 126 6.32 -4.70 13.35
N PHE A 127 5.83 -5.14 14.50
CA PHE A 127 6.53 -4.95 15.77
C PHE A 127 7.92 -5.61 15.76
N SER A 128 8.06 -6.76 15.09
CA SER A 128 9.34 -7.46 14.90
C SER A 128 10.22 -6.87 13.79
N GLY A 129 9.84 -5.75 13.16
CA GLY A 129 10.63 -5.03 12.17
C GLY A 129 10.29 -5.34 10.70
N TYR A 130 9.26 -6.13 10.42
CA TYR A 130 8.73 -6.26 9.06
C TYR A 130 7.97 -4.99 8.65
N SER A 131 7.80 -4.79 7.33
CA SER A 131 6.93 -3.76 6.80
C SER A 131 6.12 -4.31 5.64
N TYR A 132 4.82 -4.07 5.68
CA TYR A 132 3.90 -4.42 4.58
C TYR A 132 3.57 -3.23 3.68
N ASP A 133 4.11 -2.03 3.96
CA ASP A 133 3.99 -0.87 3.08
C ASP A 133 4.79 -1.08 1.80
N GLY A 134 4.07 -1.29 0.70
CA GLY A 134 4.64 -1.63 -0.61
C GLY A 134 5.14 -3.08 -0.75
N ALA A 135 4.89 -3.95 0.24
CA ALA A 135 5.23 -5.38 0.19
C ALA A 135 3.97 -6.24 -0.07
N ASP A 136 3.26 -5.94 -1.15
CA ASP A 136 1.95 -6.49 -1.50
C ASP A 136 1.95 -8.01 -1.59
N ALA A 137 2.89 -8.59 -2.30
CA ALA A 137 3.01 -10.05 -2.44
C ALA A 137 3.29 -10.73 -1.08
N SER A 138 4.04 -10.09 -0.18
CA SER A 138 4.30 -10.63 1.17
C SER A 138 3.04 -10.64 2.01
N PHE A 139 2.20 -9.61 1.91
CA PHE A 139 0.91 -9.57 2.58
C PHE A 139 -0.06 -10.62 1.99
N GLU A 140 -0.16 -10.73 0.67
CA GLU A 140 -0.99 -11.73 -0.01
C GLU A 140 -0.62 -13.15 0.41
N LEU A 141 0.68 -13.46 0.44
CA LEU A 141 1.18 -14.77 0.86
C LEU A 141 0.86 -15.06 2.33
N LEU A 142 1.02 -14.08 3.21
CA LEU A 142 0.64 -14.19 4.62
C LEU A 142 -0.84 -14.52 4.76
N ALA A 143 -1.68 -13.73 4.09
CA ALA A 143 -3.13 -13.91 4.13
C ALA A 143 -3.53 -15.30 3.62
N ASN A 144 -3.00 -15.73 2.48
CA ASN A 144 -3.30 -17.06 1.91
C ASN A 144 -2.84 -18.20 2.82
N ARG A 145 -1.72 -18.08 3.52
CA ARG A 145 -1.26 -19.07 4.53
C ARG A 145 -2.25 -19.17 5.69
N LEU A 146 -2.65 -18.06 6.27
CA LEU A 146 -3.59 -18.03 7.41
C LEU A 146 -5.01 -18.47 7.01
N LEU A 147 -5.37 -18.31 5.74
CA LEU A 147 -6.61 -18.82 5.18
C LEU A 147 -6.55 -20.33 4.85
N GLY A 148 -5.37 -20.96 4.93
CA GLY A 148 -5.18 -22.36 4.59
C GLY A 148 -5.20 -22.66 3.09
N LYS A 149 -4.91 -21.66 2.26
CA LYS A 149 -4.91 -21.77 0.79
C LYS A 149 -3.52 -22.13 0.22
N VAL A 150 -2.46 -22.03 1.03
CA VAL A 150 -1.10 -22.37 0.64
C VAL A 150 -0.80 -23.78 1.15
N PRO A 151 -0.46 -24.74 0.28
CA PRO A 151 -0.05 -26.08 0.72
C PRO A 151 1.28 -26.02 1.48
N GLU A 152 1.36 -26.79 2.57
CA GLU A 152 2.59 -26.95 3.32
C GLU A 152 3.38 -28.12 2.72
N TYR A 153 4.38 -27.82 1.88
CA TYR A 153 5.19 -28.85 1.22
C TYR A 153 6.28 -29.43 2.13
N LEU A 154 6.73 -28.64 3.12
CA LEU A 154 7.73 -29.06 4.09
C LEU A 154 7.61 -28.22 5.36
N LYS A 155 7.95 -28.84 6.50
CA LYS A 155 7.99 -28.18 7.79
C LYS A 155 9.40 -28.22 8.36
N VAL A 156 10.00 -27.05 8.53
CA VAL A 156 11.31 -26.96 9.18
C VAL A 156 11.19 -27.35 10.65
N LYS A 157 11.90 -28.43 11.07
CA LYS A 157 11.94 -28.89 12.45
C LYS A 157 13.00 -28.16 13.26
N SER A 158 14.17 -27.97 12.69
CA SER A 158 15.25 -27.22 13.31
C SER A 158 16.22 -26.67 12.29
N TYR A 159 16.95 -25.65 12.67
CA TYR A 159 18.06 -25.13 11.87
C TYR A 159 19.19 -24.64 12.77
N ASN A 160 20.41 -24.71 12.25
CA ASN A 160 21.60 -24.13 12.86
C ASN A 160 22.37 -23.37 11.79
N VAL A 161 22.73 -22.13 12.09
CA VAL A 161 23.55 -21.30 11.21
C VAL A 161 24.80 -20.89 11.96
N SER A 162 25.98 -21.14 11.36
CA SER A 162 27.28 -20.70 11.87
C SER A 162 27.97 -19.78 10.89
N VAL A 163 28.53 -18.68 11.39
CA VAL A 163 29.36 -17.75 10.63
C VAL A 163 30.72 -17.69 11.30
N ASN A 164 31.73 -18.09 10.58
CA ASN A 164 33.12 -18.08 11.05
C ASN A 164 33.95 -17.14 10.19
N LYS A 165 34.69 -16.24 10.82
CA LYS A 165 35.63 -15.32 10.15
C LYS A 165 37.05 -15.66 10.59
N SER A 166 37.88 -16.10 9.62
CA SER A 166 39.32 -16.17 9.74
C SER A 166 39.92 -15.31 8.64
N ASP A 167 40.64 -15.89 7.67
CA ASP A 167 41.11 -15.18 6.48
C ASP A 167 39.94 -14.81 5.53
N ARG A 168 38.90 -15.61 5.56
CA ARG A 168 37.65 -15.43 4.83
C ARG A 168 36.44 -15.75 5.70
N ILE A 169 35.26 -15.17 5.33
CA ILE A 169 34.01 -15.46 5.99
C ILE A 169 33.44 -16.77 5.42
N ILE A 170 33.17 -17.74 6.28
CA ILE A 170 32.52 -19.02 5.93
C ILE A 170 31.20 -19.09 6.68
N THR A 171 30.11 -19.17 5.92
CA THR A 171 28.76 -19.40 6.48
C THR A 171 28.28 -20.80 6.16
N LYS A 172 27.80 -21.53 7.17
CA LYS A 172 27.21 -22.88 7.04
C LYS A 172 25.81 -22.85 7.64
N ALA A 173 24.85 -23.46 6.96
CA ALA A 173 23.51 -23.69 7.47
C ALA A 173 23.15 -25.17 7.37
N ASN A 174 22.67 -25.74 8.48
CA ASN A 174 22.09 -27.07 8.54
C ASN A 174 20.61 -26.93 8.82
N VAL A 175 19.74 -27.53 8.00
CA VAL A 175 18.28 -27.45 8.14
C VAL A 175 17.73 -28.88 8.15
N ILE A 176 16.86 -29.18 9.12
CA ILE A 176 16.13 -30.44 9.24
C ILE A 176 14.65 -30.18 8.99
N PHE A 177 14.04 -30.90 8.06
CA PHE A 177 12.60 -30.87 7.75
C PHE A 177 11.95 -32.24 7.75
#